data_5c487b9eca0ccc9a12382368a8002faf
#
_entry.id   5c487b9eca0ccc9a12382368a8002faf
#
_cell.length_a   1.000
_cell.length_b   1.000
_cell.length_c   1.000
_cell.angle_alpha   90.00
_cell.angle_beta   90.00
_cell.angle_gamma   90.00
#
_symmetry.space_group_name_H-M   'P 1'
#
loop_
_entity.id
_entity.type
_entity.pdbx_description
1 polymer ?
#
loop_
_entity_poly.entity_id
_entity_poly.type
_entity_poly.pdbx_seq_one_letter_code
_entity_poly.pdbx_strand_id
1 'polypeptide(L)'
;MERIWGPVNGFYLAAYAAPVGDGDRYASYAKVCWTRPDSYWDADCAFKVFGGEQHHSPEGALSAVALDARNEITYLPRQARALAEQRQRDQVPIPRLFVTSFFRHRMA
;
A
#
# COMPACT_ATOMS: atom_id res chain seq x y z
N MET A 1 -13.78 6.95 -1.71
CA MET A 1 -13.89 5.73 -0.87
C MET A 1 -12.51 5.25 -0.48
N GLU A 2 -12.32 4.94 0.76
CA GLU A 2 -11.03 4.40 1.23
C GLU A 2 -11.25 3.14 2.03
N ARG A 3 -10.19 2.34 2.17
CA ARG A 3 -10.23 1.11 2.95
C ARG A 3 -8.84 0.77 3.45
N ILE A 4 -8.77 0.22 4.65
CA ILE A 4 -7.51 -0.18 5.27
C ILE A 4 -7.59 -1.67 5.58
N TRP A 5 -6.57 -2.41 5.15
CA TRP A 5 -6.46 -3.84 5.38
C TRP A 5 -5.14 -4.17 6.05
N GLY A 6 -5.10 -5.34 6.61
CA GLY A 6 -3.86 -5.89 7.09
C GLY A 6 -3.97 -6.54 8.46
N PRO A 7 -2.89 -7.14 8.88
CA PRO A 7 -1.61 -7.17 8.17
C PRO A 7 -1.58 -8.18 7.02
N VAL A 8 -0.79 -7.85 5.98
CA VAL A 8 -0.49 -8.76 4.88
C VAL A 8 1.03 -8.89 4.84
N ASN A 9 1.54 -10.03 5.25
CA ASN A 9 2.98 -10.29 5.36
C ASN A 9 3.71 -9.20 6.17
N GLY A 10 3.07 -8.72 7.23
CA GLY A 10 3.64 -7.69 8.12
C GLY A 10 3.40 -6.25 7.67
N PHE A 11 2.74 -6.05 6.53
CA PHE A 11 2.42 -4.71 6.04
C PHE A 11 0.93 -4.44 6.17
N TYR A 12 0.60 -3.15 6.20
CA TYR A 12 -0.80 -2.69 6.12
C TYR A 12 -1.02 -1.97 4.81
N LEU A 13 -2.23 -2.10 4.27
CA LEU A 13 -2.60 -1.48 3.01
C LEU A 13 -3.63 -0.40 3.28
N ALA A 14 -3.36 0.82 2.82
CA ALA A 14 -4.35 1.89 2.81
C ALA A 14 -4.66 2.21 1.35
N ALA A 15 -5.89 2.03 0.95
CA ALA A 15 -6.30 2.21 -0.44
C ALA A 15 -7.35 3.29 -0.57
N TYR A 16 -7.35 3.95 -1.72
CA TYR A 16 -8.30 5.01 -2.04
C TYR A 16 -8.75 4.85 -3.48
N ALA A 17 -10.05 5.04 -3.72
CA ALA A 17 -10.62 5.06 -5.06
C ALA A 17 -11.26 6.42 -5.29
N ALA A 18 -10.95 7.03 -6.43
CA ALA A 18 -11.45 8.35 -6.80
C ALA A 18 -12.09 8.31 -8.19
N PRO A 19 -13.17 9.07 -8.41
CA PRO A 19 -13.76 9.15 -9.73
C PRO A 19 -12.82 9.84 -10.71
N VAL A 20 -12.88 9.41 -11.97
CA VAL A 20 -12.08 9.97 -13.06
C VAL A 20 -13.03 10.65 -14.03
N GLY A 21 -12.73 11.90 -14.36
CA GLY A 21 -13.53 12.65 -15.31
C GLY A 21 -14.98 12.79 -14.87
N ASP A 22 -15.90 12.28 -15.68
CA ASP A 22 -17.34 12.40 -15.42
C ASP A 22 -17.87 11.43 -14.37
N GLY A 23 -17.01 10.62 -13.79
CA GLY A 23 -17.44 9.68 -12.76
C GLY A 23 -17.88 8.32 -13.28
N ASP A 24 -17.66 8.05 -14.55
CA ASP A 24 -17.95 6.73 -15.14
C ASP A 24 -16.91 5.69 -14.76
N ARG A 25 -15.73 6.14 -14.40
CA ARG A 25 -14.61 5.28 -14.06
C ARG A 25 -13.98 5.74 -12.76
N TYR A 26 -13.22 4.83 -12.14
CA TYR A 26 -12.55 5.09 -10.88
C TYR A 26 -11.08 4.70 -11.00
N ALA A 27 -10.22 5.58 -10.50
CA ALA A 27 -8.82 5.29 -10.31
C ALA A 27 -8.62 4.78 -8.90
N SER A 28 -7.60 3.95 -8.70
CA SER A 28 -7.29 3.44 -7.38
C SER A 28 -5.81 3.57 -7.07
N TYR A 29 -5.54 3.81 -5.81
CA TYR A 29 -4.20 4.03 -5.26
C TYR A 29 -4.10 3.26 -3.96
N ALA A 30 -2.93 2.69 -3.70
CA ALA A 30 -2.67 2.05 -2.41
C ALA A 30 -1.34 2.51 -1.86
N LYS A 31 -1.29 2.63 -0.55
CA LYS A 31 -0.06 2.84 0.20
C LYS A 31 0.21 1.57 0.99
N VAL A 32 1.43 1.04 0.85
CA VAL A 32 1.86 -0.11 1.64
C VAL A 32 2.63 0.43 2.83
N CYS A 33 2.14 0.17 4.01
CA CYS A 33 2.59 0.82 5.24
C CYS A 33 3.18 -0.18 6.21
N TRP A 34 4.17 0.29 7.01
CA TRP A 34 4.79 -0.53 8.05
C TRP A 34 3.87 -0.72 9.24
N THR A 35 3.04 0.27 9.53
CA THR A 35 2.09 0.23 10.65
C THR A 35 0.70 0.57 10.14
N ARG A 36 -0.32 0.19 10.90
CA ARG A 36 -1.71 0.45 10.53
C ARG A 36 -1.98 1.96 10.58
N PRO A 37 -2.32 2.59 9.46
CA PRO A 37 -2.67 4.01 9.44
C PRO A 37 -4.11 4.24 9.87
N ASP A 38 -4.44 5.47 10.28
CA ASP A 38 -5.81 5.84 10.58
C ASP A 38 -6.62 6.11 9.33
N SER A 39 -5.97 6.62 8.28
CA SER A 39 -6.60 6.88 7.00
C SER A 39 -5.58 6.81 5.89
N TYR A 40 -6.07 6.76 4.63
CA TYR A 40 -5.19 6.80 3.46
C TYR A 40 -4.32 8.06 3.46
N TRP A 41 -4.93 9.21 3.78
CA TRP A 41 -4.24 10.51 3.69
C TRP A 41 -3.18 10.69 4.75
N ASP A 42 -3.37 10.06 5.91
CA ASP A 42 -2.42 10.14 7.02
C ASP A 42 -1.37 9.02 6.99
N ALA A 43 -1.47 8.12 6.02
CA ALA A 43 -0.60 6.95 5.97
C ALA A 43 0.84 7.34 5.63
N ASP A 44 1.76 6.93 6.49
CA ASP A 44 3.19 7.04 6.25
C ASP A 44 3.64 5.74 5.58
N CYS A 45 3.78 5.75 4.28
CA CYS A 45 3.92 4.53 3.51
C CYS A 45 5.38 4.23 3.15
N ALA A 46 5.65 2.93 2.98
CA ALA A 46 6.91 2.45 2.44
C ALA A 46 6.96 2.69 0.94
N PHE A 47 5.87 2.38 0.24
CA PHE A 47 5.75 2.64 -1.19
C PHE A 47 4.28 2.69 -1.59
N LYS A 48 4.03 3.18 -2.81
CA LYS A 48 2.70 3.36 -3.35
C LYS A 48 2.49 2.47 -4.57
N VAL A 49 1.24 2.06 -4.77
CA VAL A 49 0.84 1.25 -5.93
C VAL A 49 -0.32 1.97 -6.62
N PHE A 50 -0.27 2.04 -7.94
CA PHE A 50 -1.35 2.61 -8.74
C PHE A 50 -2.13 1.47 -9.37
N GLY A 51 -3.45 1.41 -9.13
CA GLY A 51 -4.30 0.33 -9.60
C GLY A 51 -4.98 0.57 -10.95
N GLY A 52 -4.66 1.67 -11.62
CA GLY A 52 -5.24 1.98 -12.92
C GLY A 52 -6.49 2.85 -12.82
N GLU A 53 -7.03 3.23 -13.98
CA GLU A 53 -8.17 4.15 -14.09
C GLU A 53 -9.35 3.55 -14.84
N GLN A 54 -9.42 2.23 -14.97
CA GLN A 54 -10.38 1.57 -15.84
C GLN A 54 -11.53 0.87 -15.12
N HIS A 55 -11.64 1.10 -13.82
CA HIS A 55 -12.64 0.41 -13.02
C HIS A 55 -13.95 1.16 -13.04
N HIS A 56 -15.06 0.41 -13.06
CA HIS A 56 -16.40 1.01 -13.17
C HIS A 56 -17.11 1.17 -11.84
N SER A 57 -16.47 0.76 -10.74
CA SER A 57 -16.99 0.97 -9.39
C SER A 57 -15.84 1.25 -8.43
N PRO A 58 -16.10 2.00 -7.35
CA PRO A 58 -15.05 2.23 -6.35
C PRO A 58 -14.64 0.94 -5.65
N GLU A 59 -15.57 0.03 -5.40
CA GLU A 59 -15.27 -1.26 -4.77
C GLU A 59 -14.37 -2.11 -5.66
N GLY A 60 -14.67 -2.15 -6.97
CA GLY A 60 -13.82 -2.87 -7.93
C GLY A 60 -12.43 -2.27 -8.02
N ALA A 61 -12.34 -0.94 -8.00
CA ALA A 61 -11.06 -0.24 -8.02
C ALA A 61 -10.23 -0.57 -6.78
N LEU A 62 -10.86 -0.55 -5.60
CA LEU A 62 -10.17 -0.89 -4.35
C LEU A 62 -9.70 -2.34 -4.35
N SER A 63 -10.53 -3.27 -4.81
CA SER A 63 -10.16 -4.68 -4.86
C SER A 63 -8.99 -4.92 -5.80
N ALA A 64 -8.99 -4.24 -6.95
CA ALA A 64 -7.92 -4.37 -7.93
C ALA A 64 -6.58 -3.86 -7.37
N VAL A 65 -6.57 -2.68 -6.76
CA VAL A 65 -5.33 -2.13 -6.23
C VAL A 65 -4.84 -2.92 -5.01
N ALA A 66 -5.76 -3.50 -4.23
CA ALA A 66 -5.37 -4.36 -3.12
C ALA A 66 -4.67 -5.62 -3.62
N LEU A 67 -5.16 -6.20 -4.70
CA LEU A 67 -4.51 -7.37 -5.31
C LEU A 67 -3.13 -7.01 -5.83
N ASP A 68 -3.01 -5.88 -6.54
CA ASP A 68 -1.72 -5.41 -7.05
C ASP A 68 -0.73 -5.17 -5.91
N ALA A 69 -1.18 -4.56 -4.82
CA ALA A 69 -0.34 -4.28 -3.67
C ALA A 69 0.12 -5.59 -3.00
N ARG A 70 -0.75 -6.58 -2.88
CA ARG A 70 -0.39 -7.88 -2.34
C ARG A 70 0.64 -8.58 -3.20
N ASN A 71 0.50 -8.49 -4.53
CA ASN A 71 1.48 -9.04 -5.44
C ASN A 71 2.84 -8.36 -5.27
N GLU A 72 2.84 -7.04 -5.12
CA GLU A 72 4.08 -6.30 -4.90
C GLU A 72 4.76 -6.73 -3.59
N ILE A 73 3.99 -6.90 -2.53
CA ILE A 73 4.53 -7.36 -1.24
C ILE A 73 5.17 -8.74 -1.38
N THR A 74 4.55 -9.62 -2.18
CA THR A 74 5.05 -10.97 -2.39
C THR A 74 6.45 -10.98 -3.01
N TYR A 75 6.76 -9.99 -3.84
CA TYR A 75 8.06 -9.88 -4.51
C TYR A 75 9.08 -9.06 -3.75
N LEU A 76 8.75 -8.55 -2.56
CA LEU A 76 9.72 -7.84 -1.75
C LEU A 76 10.79 -8.78 -1.23
N PRO A 77 12.04 -8.30 -1.10
CA PRO A 77 13.09 -9.09 -0.50
C PRO A 77 12.73 -9.58 0.89
N ARG A 78 13.24 -10.75 1.22
CA ARG A 78 12.92 -11.40 2.50
C ARG A 78 13.25 -10.52 3.70
N GLN A 79 14.35 -9.77 3.65
CA GLN A 79 14.75 -8.91 4.76
C GLN A 79 13.71 -7.83 5.04
N ALA A 80 13.14 -7.23 3.99
CA ALA A 80 12.14 -6.19 4.18
C ALA A 80 10.89 -6.75 4.84
N ARG A 81 10.47 -7.95 4.42
CA ARG A 81 9.29 -8.59 5.02
C ARG A 81 9.55 -8.97 6.46
N ALA A 82 10.74 -9.51 6.75
CA ALA A 82 11.11 -9.88 8.10
C ALA A 82 11.13 -8.66 9.03
N LEU A 83 11.65 -7.53 8.55
CA LEU A 83 11.65 -6.29 9.31
C LEU A 83 10.24 -5.78 9.56
N ALA A 84 9.36 -5.86 8.56
CA ALA A 84 7.98 -5.45 8.72
C ALA A 84 7.27 -6.30 9.77
N GLU A 85 7.46 -7.61 9.74
CA GLU A 85 6.87 -8.52 10.72
C GLU A 85 7.40 -8.27 12.11
N GLN A 86 8.72 -8.06 12.25
CA GLN A 86 9.33 -7.77 13.52
C GLN A 86 8.82 -6.45 14.09
N ARG A 87 8.72 -5.42 13.23
CA ARG A 87 8.20 -4.13 13.64
C ARG A 87 6.77 -4.24 14.18
N GLN A 88 5.96 -5.04 13.54
CA GLN A 88 4.58 -5.25 13.98
C GLN A 88 4.54 -5.88 15.37
N ARG A 89 5.43 -6.84 15.65
CA ARG A 89 5.51 -7.49 16.95
C ARG A 89 6.06 -6.54 18.02
N ASP A 90 7.13 -5.82 17.68
CA ASP A 90 7.90 -5.02 18.65
C ASP A 90 7.46 -3.56 18.68
N GLN A 91 6.77 -3.12 17.64
CA GLN A 91 6.32 -1.73 17.47
C GLN A 91 7.49 -0.73 17.53
N VAL A 92 8.65 -1.13 16.99
CA VAL A 92 9.85 -0.30 16.96
C VAL A 92 9.90 0.46 15.64
N PRO A 93 10.14 1.79 15.65
CA PRO A 93 10.23 2.56 14.42
C PRO A 93 11.38 2.09 13.53
N ILE A 94 11.07 1.90 12.24
CA ILE A 94 12.08 1.59 11.22
C ILE A 94 12.61 2.93 10.70
N PRO A 95 13.95 3.11 10.61
CA PRO A 95 14.49 4.35 10.10
C PRO A 95 13.98 4.68 8.71
N ARG A 96 13.53 5.92 8.52
CA ARG A 96 13.00 6.37 7.23
C ARG A 96 14.04 6.23 6.12
N LEU A 97 15.30 6.50 6.42
CA LEU A 97 16.36 6.40 5.45
C LEU A 97 16.49 4.98 4.90
N PHE A 98 16.35 3.98 5.75
CA PHE A 98 16.36 2.59 5.32
C PHE A 98 15.23 2.30 4.31
N VAL A 99 14.02 2.75 4.65
CA VAL A 99 12.85 2.54 3.78
C VAL A 99 13.06 3.22 2.44
N THR A 100 13.51 4.47 2.44
CA THR A 100 13.75 5.24 1.21
C THR A 100 14.80 4.56 0.33
N SER A 101 15.90 4.16 0.92
CA SER A 101 17.00 3.52 0.18
C SER A 101 16.55 2.20 -0.44
N PHE A 102 15.79 1.41 0.32
CA PHE A 102 15.35 0.10 -0.12
C PHE A 102 14.36 0.18 -1.28
N PHE A 103 13.33 1.00 -1.14
CA PHE A 103 12.25 1.06 -2.12
C PHE A 103 12.57 1.91 -3.33
N ARG A 104 13.62 2.72 -3.28
CA ARG A 104 14.05 3.53 -4.41
C ARG A 104 14.47 2.64 -5.58
N HIS A 105 15.20 1.57 -5.34
CA HIS A 105 15.61 0.64 -6.38
C HIS A 105 14.40 0.04 -7.09
N ARG A 106 13.39 -0.30 -6.33
CA ARG A 106 12.21 -0.94 -6.87
C ARG A 106 11.41 -0.01 -7.78
N MET A 107 11.39 1.27 -7.44
CA MET A 107 10.58 2.24 -8.16
C MET A 107 11.30 2.88 -9.34
N ALA A 108 12.59 2.70 -9.44
CA ALA A 108 13.36 3.18 -10.57
C ALA A 108 13.19 2.24 -11.75
#